data_8739072c7113a3e3e0029d1dc4fc678f
#
_entry.id   8739072c7113a3e3e0029d1dc4fc678f
#
_cell.length_a   1.000
_cell.length_b   1.000
_cell.length_c   1.000
_cell.angle_alpha   90.00
_cell.angle_beta   90.00
_cell.angle_gamma   90.00
#
_symmetry.space_group_name_H-M   'P 1'
#
loop_
_entity.id
_entity.type
_entity.pdbx_description
1 polymer ?
#
loop_
_entity_poly.entity_id
_entity_poly.type
_entity_poly.pdbx_seq_one_letter_code
_entity_poly.pdbx_strand_id
1 'polypeptide(L)'
;LFKAPQKEANMGEEINATRDISDYTLMAYCLDKDMPTLGACRGMQVMSIVSGTGFIQDIPAYYQAQGKTYDDTHRMPVDTPDRDYARHVVDIIENDSWMHDIVGANKLENVSSWHHQAVTDVTADTGLTVVAKTTVDGLDIVEAVENQSKTFCLGVQFHPENDAKLALHDGKP
;
A
#
# COMPACT_ATOMS: atom_id res chain seq x y z
N LEU A 1 -3.29 5.51 -15.92
CA LEU A 1 -4.32 6.20 -15.79
C LEU A 1 -5.57 5.46 -15.41
N PHE A 2 -5.89 5.55 -14.17
CA PHE A 2 -7.03 4.90 -13.57
C PHE A 2 -8.32 5.54 -14.13
N LYS A 3 -9.03 4.82 -14.98
CA LYS A 3 -10.21 5.34 -15.69
C LYS A 3 -11.53 5.13 -14.95
N ALA A 4 -11.50 4.47 -13.79
CA ALA A 4 -12.71 4.26 -13.02
C ALA A 4 -13.22 5.58 -12.42
N PRO A 5 -14.55 5.85 -12.45
CA PRO A 5 -15.11 7.02 -11.81
C PRO A 5 -14.89 6.97 -10.29
N GLN A 6 -14.75 8.14 -9.67
CA GLN A 6 -14.69 8.25 -8.22
C GLN A 6 -16.00 7.73 -7.61
N LYS A 7 -15.90 6.80 -6.64
CA LYS A 7 -17.07 6.25 -5.94
C LYS A 7 -17.60 7.24 -4.90
N GLU A 8 -18.87 7.10 -4.54
CA GLU A 8 -19.54 7.99 -3.58
C GLU A 8 -18.79 8.10 -2.25
N ALA A 9 -18.31 6.98 -1.70
CA ALA A 9 -17.54 6.95 -0.46
C ALA A 9 -16.24 7.77 -0.50
N ASN A 10 -15.74 8.11 -1.70
CA ASN A 10 -14.48 8.83 -1.92
C ASN A 10 -14.68 10.22 -2.56
N MET A 11 -15.92 10.69 -2.69
CA MET A 11 -16.22 11.97 -3.35
C MET A 11 -15.71 13.21 -2.61
N GLY A 12 -15.39 13.09 -1.32
CA GLY A 12 -14.78 14.16 -0.51
C GLY A 12 -13.28 14.30 -0.69
N GLU A 13 -12.61 13.35 -1.35
CA GLU A 13 -11.17 13.39 -1.56
C GLU A 13 -10.80 14.25 -2.76
N GLU A 14 -9.77 15.08 -2.60
CA GLU A 14 -9.31 15.99 -3.66
C GLU A 14 -8.55 15.22 -4.74
N ILE A 15 -8.93 15.43 -5.99
CA ILE A 15 -8.23 14.90 -7.16
C ILE A 15 -7.16 15.91 -7.61
N ASN A 16 -5.91 15.49 -7.59
CA ASN A 16 -4.80 16.28 -8.12
C ASN A 16 -4.29 15.68 -9.44
N ALA A 17 -4.93 16.09 -10.53
CA ALA A 17 -4.65 15.56 -11.87
C ALA A 17 -3.18 15.80 -12.31
N THR A 18 -2.57 16.91 -11.92
CA THR A 18 -1.17 17.22 -12.25
C THR A 18 -0.23 16.25 -11.55
N ARG A 19 -0.45 16.01 -10.27
CA ARG A 19 0.31 15.02 -9.48
C ARG A 19 0.11 13.61 -10.04
N ASP A 20 -1.12 13.25 -10.39
CA ASP A 20 -1.43 11.95 -10.97
C ASP A 20 -0.65 11.72 -12.26
N ILE A 21 -0.68 12.68 -13.19
CA ILE A 21 0.05 12.59 -14.47
C ILE A 21 1.55 12.41 -14.21
N SER A 22 2.13 13.19 -13.30
CA SER A 22 3.55 13.09 -12.94
C SER A 22 3.91 11.73 -12.36
N ASP A 23 3.17 11.29 -11.34
CA ASP A 23 3.44 10.04 -10.62
C ASP A 23 3.29 8.82 -11.52
N TYR A 24 2.21 8.75 -12.32
CA TYR A 24 1.98 7.65 -13.27
C TYR A 24 3.02 7.62 -14.39
N THR A 25 3.41 8.79 -14.92
CA THR A 25 4.41 8.87 -15.99
C THR A 25 5.77 8.42 -15.47
N LEU A 26 6.17 8.90 -14.30
CA LEU A 26 7.44 8.52 -13.67
C LEU A 26 7.48 7.02 -13.38
N MET A 27 6.42 6.48 -12.77
CA MET A 27 6.36 5.05 -12.44
C MET A 27 6.40 4.18 -13.69
N ALA A 28 5.62 4.52 -14.73
CA ALA A 28 5.63 3.80 -16.00
C ALA A 28 7.03 3.79 -16.63
N TYR A 29 7.72 4.94 -16.58
CA TYR A 29 9.10 5.05 -17.07
C TYR A 29 10.07 4.17 -16.26
N CYS A 30 9.99 4.21 -14.92
CA CYS A 30 10.85 3.40 -14.06
C CYS A 30 10.68 1.90 -14.34
N LEU A 31 9.42 1.45 -14.47
CA LEU A 31 9.11 0.06 -14.78
C LEU A 31 9.58 -0.34 -16.19
N ASP A 32 9.40 0.53 -17.21
CA ASP A 32 9.86 0.28 -18.58
C ASP A 32 11.40 0.18 -18.65
N LYS A 33 12.11 1.02 -17.92
CA LYS A 33 13.59 1.08 -17.93
C LYS A 33 14.25 0.16 -16.90
N ASP A 34 13.49 -0.67 -16.20
CA ASP A 34 13.99 -1.54 -15.13
C ASP A 34 14.83 -0.77 -14.09
N MET A 35 14.38 0.42 -13.74
CA MET A 35 15.02 1.20 -12.69
C MET A 35 14.67 0.62 -11.31
N PRO A 36 15.65 0.45 -10.40
CA PRO A 36 15.34 0.07 -9.02
C PRO A 36 14.31 1.02 -8.40
N THR A 37 13.18 0.46 -7.98
CA THR A 37 12.01 1.26 -7.55
C THR A 37 11.48 0.75 -6.23
N LEU A 38 11.39 1.67 -5.23
CA LEU A 38 10.65 1.48 -3.99
C LEU A 38 9.45 2.44 -3.97
N GLY A 39 8.24 1.89 -3.84
CA GLY A 39 7.01 2.67 -3.71
C GLY A 39 6.43 2.55 -2.31
N ALA A 40 6.36 3.66 -1.52
CA ALA A 40 5.68 3.67 -0.23
C ALA A 40 4.28 4.29 -0.36
N CYS A 41 3.29 3.69 0.28
CA CYS A 41 1.89 4.11 0.35
C CYS A 41 1.33 4.42 -1.06
N ARG A 42 1.14 5.69 -1.40
CA ARG A 42 0.73 6.12 -2.72
C ARG A 42 1.68 5.61 -3.84
N GLY A 43 2.99 5.47 -3.56
CA GLY A 43 3.95 4.92 -4.51
C GLY A 43 3.64 3.48 -4.89
N MET A 44 3.29 2.62 -3.94
CA MET A 44 2.82 1.26 -4.20
C MET A 44 1.51 1.27 -4.99
N GLN A 45 0.56 2.13 -4.65
CA GLN A 45 -0.72 2.23 -5.34
C GLN A 45 -0.54 2.63 -6.81
N VAL A 46 0.32 3.62 -7.08
CA VAL A 46 0.64 4.04 -8.46
C VAL A 46 1.34 2.91 -9.22
N MET A 47 2.33 2.24 -8.62
CA MET A 47 3.00 1.07 -9.19
C MET A 47 2.00 -0.01 -9.60
N SER A 48 1.09 -0.35 -8.72
CA SER A 48 0.08 -1.38 -8.92
C SER A 48 -0.91 -1.01 -10.02
N ILE A 49 -1.44 0.21 -10.00
CA ILE A 49 -2.38 0.70 -11.03
C ILE A 49 -1.72 0.75 -12.41
N VAL A 50 -0.47 1.20 -12.51
CA VAL A 50 0.30 1.21 -13.77
C VAL A 50 0.51 -0.22 -14.29
N SER A 51 0.65 -1.18 -13.38
CA SER A 51 0.77 -2.60 -13.71
C SER A 51 -0.58 -3.28 -14.04
N GLY A 52 -1.71 -2.59 -13.88
CA GLY A 52 -3.03 -3.08 -14.30
C GLY A 52 -3.86 -3.73 -13.19
N THR A 53 -3.53 -3.52 -11.92
CA THR A 53 -4.31 -4.05 -10.79
C THR A 53 -5.65 -3.36 -10.61
N GLY A 54 -6.55 -3.95 -9.82
CA GLY A 54 -7.73 -3.30 -9.28
C GLY A 54 -7.39 -2.35 -8.11
N PHE A 55 -8.40 -1.60 -7.64
CA PHE A 55 -8.22 -0.60 -6.61
C PHE A 55 -9.46 -0.45 -5.72
N ILE A 56 -9.27 -0.57 -4.42
CA ILE A 56 -10.28 -0.28 -3.39
C ILE A 56 -10.17 1.22 -3.09
N GLN A 57 -11.19 2.00 -3.49
CA GLN A 57 -11.18 3.45 -3.32
C GLN A 57 -11.46 3.90 -1.89
N ASP A 58 -12.11 3.05 -1.07
CA ASP A 58 -12.37 3.30 0.34
C ASP A 58 -12.50 1.97 1.08
N ILE A 59 -11.59 1.70 2.02
CA ILE A 59 -11.54 0.44 2.77
C ILE A 59 -12.77 0.27 3.66
N PRO A 60 -13.20 1.27 4.46
CA PRO A 60 -14.42 1.16 5.26
C PRO A 60 -15.65 0.76 4.43
N ALA A 61 -15.87 1.43 3.30
CA ALA A 61 -16.98 1.11 2.40
C ALA A 61 -16.85 -0.28 1.77
N TYR A 62 -15.63 -0.73 1.48
CA TYR A 62 -15.37 -2.07 0.98
C TYR A 62 -15.76 -3.14 2.01
N TYR A 63 -15.37 -2.98 3.28
CA TYR A 63 -15.75 -3.89 4.37
C TYR A 63 -17.27 -3.92 4.58
N GLN A 64 -17.90 -2.74 4.63
CA GLN A 64 -19.34 -2.63 4.75
C GLN A 64 -20.09 -3.36 3.61
N ALA A 65 -19.63 -3.23 2.38
CA ALA A 65 -20.22 -3.94 1.23
C ALA A 65 -20.10 -5.46 1.32
N GLN A 66 -19.12 -5.98 2.06
CA GLN A 66 -18.94 -7.41 2.34
C GLN A 66 -19.67 -7.86 3.61
N GLY A 67 -20.41 -6.97 4.30
CA GLY A 67 -21.06 -7.28 5.57
C GLY A 67 -20.08 -7.50 6.73
N LYS A 68 -18.90 -6.87 6.65
CA LYS A 68 -17.79 -7.00 7.61
C LYS A 68 -17.58 -5.73 8.42
N THR A 69 -16.90 -5.88 9.56
CA THR A 69 -16.52 -4.76 10.42
C THR A 69 -15.13 -4.28 10.08
N TYR A 70 -14.94 -2.97 10.02
CA TYR A 70 -13.65 -2.32 9.89
C TYR A 70 -13.33 -1.54 11.18
N ASP A 71 -12.11 -1.67 11.68
CA ASP A 71 -11.65 -1.18 12.99
C ASP A 71 -10.62 -0.04 12.89
N ASP A 72 -10.63 0.72 11.80
CA ASP A 72 -9.70 1.83 11.53
C ASP A 72 -8.20 1.45 11.55
N THR A 73 -7.91 0.17 11.32
CA THR A 73 -6.56 -0.42 11.33
C THR A 73 -5.56 0.34 10.47
N HIS A 74 -5.98 0.81 9.30
CA HIS A 74 -5.06 1.41 8.31
C HIS A 74 -4.99 2.94 8.37
N ARG A 75 -5.95 3.60 9.04
CA ARG A 75 -5.98 5.06 9.17
C ARG A 75 -6.89 5.46 10.32
N MET A 76 -6.40 6.25 11.28
CA MET A 76 -7.25 6.80 12.33
C MET A 76 -8.39 7.66 11.76
N PRO A 77 -9.58 7.67 12.39
CA PRO A 77 -10.71 8.52 11.99
C PRO A 77 -10.32 9.99 11.85
N VAL A 78 -10.98 10.71 10.93
CA VAL A 78 -10.64 12.11 10.60
C VAL A 78 -10.81 13.05 11.78
N ASP A 79 -11.74 12.75 12.67
CA ASP A 79 -12.10 13.53 13.86
C ASP A 79 -11.33 13.14 15.13
N THR A 80 -10.33 12.22 15.01
CA THR A 80 -9.47 11.84 16.13
C THR A 80 -8.63 13.05 16.57
N PRO A 81 -8.70 13.48 17.85
CA PRO A 81 -7.81 14.52 18.38
C PRO A 81 -6.33 14.09 18.24
N ASP A 82 -5.47 15.04 17.88
CA ASP A 82 -4.02 14.81 17.70
C ASP A 82 -3.71 13.60 16.82
N ARG A 83 -4.44 13.48 15.72
CA ARG A 83 -4.42 12.35 14.79
C ARG A 83 -3.01 12.04 14.31
N ASP A 84 -2.58 10.80 14.55
CA ASP A 84 -1.28 10.26 14.14
C ASP A 84 -1.48 9.02 13.27
N TYR A 85 -0.41 8.36 12.90
CA TYR A 85 -0.43 7.09 12.18
C TYR A 85 -1.19 6.01 12.96
N ALA A 86 -2.06 5.30 12.29
CA ALA A 86 -2.56 4.03 12.80
C ALA A 86 -1.43 3.02 12.89
N ARG A 87 -1.60 1.98 13.70
CA ARG A 87 -0.60 0.94 13.92
C ARG A 87 -1.23 -0.43 13.71
N HIS A 88 -0.59 -1.25 12.90
CA HIS A 88 -1.07 -2.62 12.69
C HIS A 88 0.06 -3.60 12.37
N VAL A 89 -0.33 -4.86 12.33
CA VAL A 89 0.54 -5.98 11.95
C VAL A 89 0.51 -6.17 10.44
N VAL A 90 1.65 -6.50 9.85
CA VAL A 90 1.77 -6.93 8.46
C VAL A 90 2.36 -8.34 8.43
N ASP A 91 1.64 -9.29 7.86
CA ASP A 91 2.11 -10.65 7.65
C ASP A 91 2.81 -10.76 6.29
N ILE A 92 4.06 -11.21 6.29
CA ILE A 92 4.85 -11.50 5.09
C ILE A 92 4.55 -12.94 4.68
N ILE A 93 3.99 -13.12 3.51
CA ILE A 93 3.42 -14.40 3.06
C ILE A 93 4.28 -15.14 2.03
N GLU A 94 5.31 -14.45 1.48
CA GLU A 94 6.25 -15.02 0.51
C GLU A 94 7.67 -14.98 1.09
N ASN A 95 8.23 -16.16 1.34
CA ASN A 95 9.58 -16.29 1.91
C ASN A 95 10.68 -16.06 0.87
N ASP A 96 10.40 -16.26 -0.42
CA ASP A 96 11.30 -15.95 -1.54
C ASP A 96 10.95 -14.59 -2.12
N SER A 97 11.18 -13.54 -1.31
CA SER A 97 10.84 -12.16 -1.65
C SER A 97 11.85 -11.16 -1.09
N TRP A 98 12.04 -10.03 -1.75
CA TRP A 98 12.85 -8.94 -1.21
C TRP A 98 12.30 -8.43 0.13
N MET A 99 10.97 -8.42 0.26
CA MET A 99 10.34 -8.02 1.52
C MET A 99 10.77 -8.91 2.68
N HIS A 100 10.76 -10.24 2.50
CA HIS A 100 11.23 -11.18 3.51
C HIS A 100 12.72 -11.03 3.80
N ASP A 101 13.54 -10.89 2.76
CA ASP A 101 15.00 -10.73 2.91
C ASP A 101 15.37 -9.43 3.66
N ILE A 102 14.67 -8.34 3.38
CA ILE A 102 14.90 -7.03 4.03
C ILE A 102 14.47 -7.08 5.51
N VAL A 103 13.32 -7.69 5.81
CA VAL A 103 12.75 -7.72 7.15
C VAL A 103 13.42 -8.80 8.01
N GLY A 104 13.80 -9.92 7.42
CA GLY A 104 14.40 -11.07 8.14
C GLY A 104 13.41 -11.83 9.04
N ALA A 105 12.10 -11.64 8.83
CA ALA A 105 11.03 -12.26 9.60
C ALA A 105 9.74 -12.33 8.76
N ASN A 106 8.80 -13.20 9.17
CA ASN A 106 7.52 -13.36 8.48
C ASN A 106 6.44 -12.36 8.95
N LYS A 107 6.81 -11.40 9.79
CA LYS A 107 5.86 -10.45 10.37
C LYS A 107 6.54 -9.15 10.78
N LEU A 108 5.83 -8.04 10.55
CA LEU A 108 6.09 -6.73 11.15
C LEU A 108 4.97 -6.45 12.16
N GLU A 109 5.32 -6.25 13.43
CA GLU A 109 4.33 -6.21 14.52
C GLU A 109 3.65 -4.85 14.70
N ASN A 110 4.22 -3.77 14.18
CA ASN A 110 3.75 -2.43 14.53
C ASN A 110 4.16 -1.38 13.49
N VAL A 111 3.65 -1.50 12.25
CA VAL A 111 3.97 -0.55 11.17
C VAL A 111 3.14 0.74 11.27
N SER A 112 3.72 1.86 10.82
CA SER A 112 3.01 3.13 10.66
C SER A 112 2.12 3.10 9.43
N SER A 113 0.82 3.37 9.59
CA SER A 113 -0.15 3.31 8.51
C SER A 113 -0.99 4.59 8.40
N TRP A 114 -1.22 5.05 7.15
CA TRP A 114 -2.03 6.23 6.86
C TRP A 114 -2.66 6.12 5.48
N HIS A 115 -3.52 5.13 5.30
CA HIS A 115 -4.24 4.97 4.04
C HIS A 115 -5.68 4.46 4.26
N HIS A 116 -6.61 4.88 3.41
CA HIS A 116 -7.98 4.38 3.38
C HIS A 116 -8.31 3.74 2.02
N GLN A 117 -7.32 3.61 1.17
CA GLN A 117 -7.40 3.00 -0.15
C GLN A 117 -6.42 1.83 -0.20
N ALA A 118 -6.70 0.84 -1.04
CA ALA A 118 -5.85 -0.34 -1.17
C ALA A 118 -5.83 -0.89 -2.59
N VAL A 119 -4.79 -1.66 -2.86
CA VAL A 119 -4.64 -2.43 -4.10
C VAL A 119 -5.45 -3.73 -4.00
N THR A 120 -6.04 -4.16 -5.11
CA THR A 120 -6.72 -5.46 -5.26
C THR A 120 -6.46 -6.05 -6.65
N ASP A 121 -6.97 -7.25 -6.90
CA ASP A 121 -6.88 -7.92 -8.21
C ASP A 121 -5.43 -8.00 -8.73
N VAL A 122 -4.49 -8.32 -7.85
CA VAL A 122 -3.09 -8.61 -8.23
C VAL A 122 -3.08 -10.02 -8.84
N THR A 123 -3.02 -10.06 -10.16
CA THR A 123 -3.07 -11.31 -10.95
C THR A 123 -1.77 -11.49 -11.74
N ALA A 124 -1.50 -12.69 -12.26
CA ALA A 124 -0.25 -13.00 -12.95
C ALA A 124 0.07 -12.09 -14.14
N ASP A 125 -0.95 -11.57 -14.82
CA ASP A 125 -0.82 -10.67 -15.97
C ASP A 125 -0.37 -9.25 -15.59
N THR A 126 -0.46 -8.88 -14.31
CA THR A 126 0.09 -7.61 -13.80
C THR A 126 1.60 -7.64 -13.64
N GLY A 127 2.21 -8.82 -13.63
CA GLY A 127 3.62 -9.03 -13.31
C GLY A 127 3.97 -8.76 -11.84
N LEU A 128 2.98 -8.48 -11.00
CA LEU A 128 3.16 -8.28 -9.56
C LEU A 128 2.79 -9.54 -8.77
N THR A 129 3.47 -9.74 -7.66
CA THR A 129 3.16 -10.75 -6.65
C THR A 129 2.86 -10.07 -5.33
N VAL A 130 1.77 -10.47 -4.66
CA VAL A 130 1.50 -10.02 -3.28
C VAL A 130 2.45 -10.76 -2.34
N VAL A 131 3.26 -10.02 -1.61
CA VAL A 131 4.28 -10.59 -0.69
C VAL A 131 3.96 -10.33 0.76
N ALA A 132 3.06 -9.37 1.05
CA ALA A 132 2.60 -9.12 2.41
C ALA A 132 1.14 -8.62 2.45
N LYS A 133 0.47 -8.88 3.56
CA LYS A 133 -0.93 -8.50 3.78
C LYS A 133 -1.24 -8.25 5.25
N THR A 134 -2.35 -7.58 5.50
CA THR A 134 -3.02 -7.49 6.80
C THR A 134 -4.42 -8.11 6.69
N THR A 135 -4.82 -8.92 7.67
CA THR A 135 -6.15 -9.54 7.68
C THR A 135 -6.98 -8.95 8.81
N VAL A 136 -8.12 -8.35 8.49
CA VAL A 136 -9.10 -7.81 9.45
C VAL A 136 -10.46 -8.40 9.15
N ASP A 137 -11.15 -8.92 10.15
CA ASP A 137 -12.45 -9.62 10.04
C ASP A 137 -12.54 -10.62 8.86
N GLY A 138 -11.42 -11.32 8.59
CA GLY A 138 -11.32 -12.34 7.53
C GLY A 138 -11.21 -11.80 6.11
N LEU A 139 -11.02 -10.48 5.93
CA LEU A 139 -10.68 -9.87 4.65
C LEU A 139 -9.21 -9.43 4.64
N ASP A 140 -8.54 -9.75 3.54
CA ASP A 140 -7.15 -9.39 3.32
C ASP A 140 -7.03 -8.03 2.61
N ILE A 141 -6.14 -7.18 3.15
CA ILE A 141 -5.68 -5.95 2.50
C ILE A 141 -4.22 -6.14 2.11
N VAL A 142 -3.90 -5.88 0.86
CA VAL A 142 -2.54 -6.00 0.32
C VAL A 142 -1.65 -4.91 0.93
N GLU A 143 -0.55 -5.33 1.54
CA GLU A 143 0.41 -4.44 2.22
C GLU A 143 1.77 -4.35 1.53
N ALA A 144 2.12 -5.34 0.70
CA ALA A 144 3.29 -5.22 -0.18
C ALA A 144 3.12 -6.05 -1.45
N VAL A 145 3.71 -5.52 -2.52
CA VAL A 145 3.80 -6.17 -3.83
C VAL A 145 5.22 -6.08 -4.38
N GLU A 146 5.62 -7.08 -5.16
CA GLU A 146 6.91 -7.12 -5.86
C GLU A 146 6.72 -7.47 -7.33
N ASN A 147 7.61 -6.95 -8.18
CA ASN A 147 7.82 -7.47 -9.53
C ASN A 147 9.21 -8.10 -9.62
N GLN A 148 9.28 -9.39 -9.36
CA GLN A 148 10.54 -10.16 -9.34
C GLN A 148 11.19 -10.34 -10.72
N SER A 149 10.52 -9.97 -11.81
CA SER A 149 11.13 -9.90 -13.14
C SER A 149 12.02 -8.68 -13.36
N LYS A 150 11.99 -7.73 -12.40
CA LYS A 150 12.79 -6.49 -12.41
C LYS A 150 14.05 -6.62 -11.55
N THR A 151 15.01 -5.73 -11.77
CA THR A 151 16.23 -5.66 -10.93
C THR A 151 15.90 -5.42 -9.46
N PHE A 152 14.96 -4.52 -9.17
CA PHE A 152 14.36 -4.29 -7.86
C PHE A 152 13.07 -3.50 -8.02
N CYS A 153 11.95 -4.05 -7.61
CA CYS A 153 10.65 -3.39 -7.71
C CYS A 153 9.75 -3.84 -6.55
N LEU A 154 9.76 -3.06 -5.48
CA LEU A 154 9.02 -3.32 -4.24
C LEU A 154 8.07 -2.15 -3.95
N GLY A 155 6.81 -2.46 -3.70
CA GLY A 155 5.81 -1.53 -3.17
C GLY A 155 5.39 -1.95 -1.77
N VAL A 156 5.33 -1.00 -0.82
CA VAL A 156 4.79 -1.21 0.53
C VAL A 156 3.68 -0.20 0.80
N GLN A 157 2.57 -0.63 1.43
CA GLN A 157 1.41 0.24 1.66
C GLN A 157 1.56 1.09 2.92
N PHE A 158 2.27 0.60 3.91
CA PHE A 158 2.61 1.32 5.14
C PHE A 158 3.74 2.35 4.93
N HIS A 159 4.11 3.08 6.00
CA HIS A 159 5.07 4.17 6.00
C HIS A 159 6.36 3.81 6.76
N PRO A 160 7.29 3.05 6.18
CA PRO A 160 8.54 2.67 6.85
C PRO A 160 9.43 3.88 7.17
N GLU A 161 9.31 4.99 6.43
CA GLU A 161 10.03 6.23 6.67
C GLU A 161 9.63 6.89 8.00
N ASN A 162 8.37 6.73 8.43
CA ASN A 162 7.95 7.23 9.73
C ASN A 162 8.52 6.37 10.86
N ASP A 163 8.53 5.05 10.70
CA ASP A 163 9.12 4.15 11.69
C ASP A 163 10.63 4.35 11.83
N ALA A 164 11.35 4.55 10.71
CA ALA A 164 12.77 4.90 10.70
C ALA A 164 13.02 6.23 11.41
N LYS A 165 12.20 7.26 11.14
CA LYS A 165 12.30 8.56 11.82
C LYS A 165 12.15 8.44 13.34
N LEU A 166 11.15 7.66 13.80
CA LEU A 166 10.92 7.43 15.23
C LEU A 166 12.08 6.67 15.87
N ALA A 167 12.58 5.62 15.21
CA ALA A 167 13.73 4.85 15.69
C ALA A 167 14.97 5.73 15.85
N LEU A 168 15.28 6.58 14.86
CA LEU A 168 16.40 7.53 14.93
C LEU A 168 16.23 8.56 16.05
N HIS A 169 15.01 9.07 16.24
CA HIS A 169 14.72 10.02 17.33
C HIS A 169 14.94 9.37 18.72
N ASP A 170 14.58 8.09 18.85
CA ASP A 170 14.76 7.33 20.09
C ASP A 170 16.19 6.81 20.28
N GLY A 171 17.13 7.14 19.39
CA GLY A 171 18.51 6.68 19.43
C GLY A 171 18.67 5.18 19.14
N LYS A 172 17.72 4.57 18.46
CA LYS A 172 17.79 3.18 18.00
C LYS A 172 18.39 3.13 16.59
N PRO A 173 19.27 2.15 16.32
CA PRO A 173 19.84 1.96 14.98
C PRO A 173 18.80 1.52 13.96
#